data_bb92f87f601da979a6227854cb3ddaad
#
_entry.id   bb92f87f601da979a6227854cb3ddaad
#
_cell.length_a   1.000
_cell.length_b   1.000
_cell.length_c   1.000
_cell.angle_alpha   90.00
_cell.angle_beta   90.00
_cell.angle_gamma   90.00
#
_symmetry.space_group_name_H-M   'P 1'
#
loop_
_entity.id
_entity.type
_entity.pdbx_description
1 polymer ?
#
loop_
_entity_poly.entity_id
_entity_poly.type
_entity_poly.pdbx_seq_one_letter_code
_entity_poly.pdbx_strand_id
1 'polypeptide(L)'
;MSGANVVVEGSDLGAVAGETGSFSIKVDSGTYTVTVTFIGYSSQSQEVVVGEEDVKVDFALAVDAITLTDVEVLASRASEKTPVAYTTVGKEEMELRLGSQDIPMALNTTPSVYATQQGGGAGDARINIRGFNQRNVAVMINGVPQNDMENGWVYWSNWDGVADVAQSIQVQRGLSAVNLATPSIGGTMNIITDPTRYEKGGRYKQEFGAGGF
;
A
#
# COMPACT_ATOMS: atom_id res chain seq x y z
N MET A 1 -31.06 -1.34 2.29
CA MET A 1 -29.92 -2.08 2.87
C MET A 1 -30.15 -2.26 4.34
N SER A 2 -30.18 -3.51 4.81
CA SER A 2 -30.31 -3.81 6.24
C SER A 2 -28.99 -3.49 6.95
N GLY A 3 -29.07 -2.84 8.12
CA GLY A 3 -27.91 -2.51 8.94
C GLY A 3 -27.15 -1.24 8.54
N ALA A 4 -27.63 -0.46 7.58
CA ALA A 4 -27.05 0.85 7.28
C ALA A 4 -27.22 1.81 8.46
N ASN A 5 -26.19 2.57 8.77
CA ASN A 5 -26.22 3.56 9.85
C ASN A 5 -26.63 4.93 9.28
N VAL A 6 -27.67 5.52 9.86
CA VAL A 6 -28.21 6.83 9.46
C VAL A 6 -28.02 7.80 10.61
N VAL A 7 -27.35 8.91 10.36
CA VAL A 7 -27.02 9.91 11.38
C VAL A 7 -27.47 11.29 10.91
N VAL A 8 -28.01 12.10 11.81
CA VAL A 8 -28.32 13.50 11.59
C VAL A 8 -27.13 14.33 12.05
N GLU A 9 -26.45 15.00 11.10
CA GLU A 9 -25.24 15.78 11.42
C GLU A 9 -25.53 16.92 12.41
N GLY A 10 -24.62 17.10 13.35
CA GLY A 10 -24.74 18.11 14.38
C GLY A 10 -25.70 17.76 15.53
N SER A 11 -26.21 16.55 15.56
CA SER A 11 -27.06 16.04 16.65
C SER A 11 -26.65 14.61 17.04
N ASP A 12 -27.09 14.15 18.22
CA ASP A 12 -26.91 12.76 18.66
C ASP A 12 -28.02 11.83 18.13
N LEU A 13 -28.79 12.29 17.13
CA LEU A 13 -29.89 11.53 16.57
C LEU A 13 -29.42 10.65 15.42
N GLY A 14 -29.84 9.39 15.46
CA GLY A 14 -29.54 8.42 14.41
C GLY A 14 -30.42 7.20 14.50
N ALA A 15 -30.39 6.40 13.45
CA ALA A 15 -31.09 5.13 13.38
C ALA A 15 -30.29 4.11 12.57
N VAL A 16 -30.53 2.84 12.82
CA VAL A 16 -30.01 1.73 12.01
C VAL A 16 -31.13 1.22 11.14
N ALA A 17 -30.86 1.06 9.84
CA ALA A 17 -31.87 0.55 8.91
C ALA A 17 -32.25 -0.91 9.22
N GLY A 18 -33.52 -1.17 9.28
CA GLY A 18 -34.10 -2.50 9.55
C GLY A 18 -33.88 -3.51 8.40
N GLU A 19 -34.48 -4.68 8.52
CA GLU A 19 -34.32 -5.79 7.56
C GLU A 19 -34.72 -5.40 6.12
N THR A 20 -35.71 -4.52 5.98
CA THR A 20 -36.18 -4.01 4.67
C THR A 20 -35.39 -2.82 4.18
N GLY A 21 -34.39 -2.33 4.96
CA GLY A 21 -33.64 -1.11 4.67
C GLY A 21 -34.40 0.16 5.04
N SER A 22 -35.52 0.07 5.74
CA SER A 22 -36.29 1.22 6.22
C SER A 22 -35.73 1.73 7.55
N PHE A 23 -35.77 3.05 7.74
CA PHE A 23 -35.41 3.73 8.98
C PHE A 23 -36.43 4.82 9.31
N SER A 24 -36.48 5.25 10.54
CA SER A 24 -37.29 6.38 10.99
C SER A 24 -36.57 7.12 12.10
N ILE A 25 -36.50 8.45 11.98
CA ILE A 25 -35.88 9.33 12.97
C ILE A 25 -36.90 10.43 13.26
N LYS A 26 -37.17 10.69 14.53
CA LYS A 26 -38.02 11.80 14.95
C LYS A 26 -37.18 13.02 15.21
N VAL A 27 -37.48 14.11 14.50
CA VAL A 27 -36.84 15.42 14.65
C VAL A 27 -37.90 16.51 14.67
N ASP A 28 -37.59 17.66 15.21
CA ASP A 28 -38.46 18.83 15.14
C ASP A 28 -38.40 19.47 13.73
N SER A 29 -39.27 20.43 13.47
CA SER A 29 -39.23 21.16 12.19
C SER A 29 -37.91 21.93 12.03
N GLY A 30 -37.23 21.76 10.89
CA GLY A 30 -35.93 22.34 10.64
C GLY A 30 -35.24 21.78 9.39
N THR A 31 -34.06 22.27 9.11
CA THR A 31 -33.20 21.76 8.01
C THR A 31 -32.08 20.92 8.61
N TYR A 32 -31.94 19.70 8.12
CA TYR A 32 -31.00 18.73 8.64
C TYR A 32 -30.18 18.10 7.52
N THR A 33 -28.91 17.86 7.74
CA THR A 33 -28.08 17.01 6.88
C THR A 33 -28.13 15.58 7.42
N VAL A 34 -28.69 14.69 6.63
CA VAL A 34 -28.76 13.26 6.96
C VAL A 34 -27.67 12.52 6.21
N THR A 35 -26.81 11.83 6.93
CA THR A 35 -25.70 11.05 6.38
C THR A 35 -25.93 9.57 6.60
N VAL A 36 -25.85 8.78 5.51
CA VAL A 36 -26.00 7.32 5.55
C VAL A 36 -24.65 6.67 5.25
N THR A 37 -24.27 5.72 6.11
CA THR A 37 -23.04 4.95 5.98
C THR A 37 -23.33 3.46 6.06
N PHE A 38 -22.63 2.69 5.24
CA PHE A 38 -22.66 1.23 5.29
C PHE A 38 -21.31 0.66 4.87
N ILE A 39 -20.88 -0.43 5.50
CA ILE A 39 -19.58 -1.04 5.23
C ILE A 39 -19.54 -1.52 3.76
N GLY A 40 -18.54 -1.10 3.00
CA GLY A 40 -18.38 -1.44 1.57
C GLY A 40 -19.13 -0.52 0.61
N TYR A 41 -19.65 0.61 1.09
CA TYR A 41 -20.35 1.60 0.27
C TYR A 41 -19.90 3.01 0.59
N SER A 42 -19.90 3.88 -0.42
CA SER A 42 -19.65 5.31 -0.23
C SER A 42 -20.73 5.92 0.65
N SER A 43 -20.35 6.73 1.61
CA SER A 43 -21.28 7.50 2.41
C SER A 43 -22.04 8.50 1.52
N GLN A 44 -23.32 8.67 1.77
CA GLN A 44 -24.15 9.65 1.09
C GLN A 44 -24.78 10.57 2.10
N SER A 45 -24.67 11.89 1.86
CA SER A 45 -25.30 12.93 2.67
C SER A 45 -26.33 13.67 1.83
N GLN A 46 -27.47 13.99 2.42
CA GLN A 46 -28.54 14.75 1.80
C GLN A 46 -29.11 15.76 2.79
N GLU A 47 -29.36 16.97 2.32
CA GLU A 47 -30.07 17.99 3.08
C GLU A 47 -31.58 17.74 3.00
N VAL A 48 -32.24 17.71 4.16
CA VAL A 48 -33.67 17.40 4.31
C VAL A 48 -34.31 18.52 5.11
N VAL A 49 -35.37 19.11 4.55
CA VAL A 49 -36.17 20.12 5.25
C VAL A 49 -37.41 19.43 5.80
N VAL A 50 -37.52 19.42 7.13
CA VAL A 50 -38.65 18.82 7.86
C VAL A 50 -39.61 19.93 8.29
N GLY A 51 -40.87 19.84 7.89
CA GLY A 51 -41.95 20.71 8.27
C GLY A 51 -42.85 20.06 9.35
N GLU A 52 -44.17 20.30 9.26
CA GLU A 52 -45.18 19.70 10.14
C GLU A 52 -45.60 18.28 9.67
N GLU A 53 -45.24 17.90 8.46
CA GLU A 53 -45.57 16.60 7.88
C GLU A 53 -44.32 15.69 7.82
N ASP A 54 -44.57 14.35 7.81
CA ASP A 54 -43.51 13.36 7.66
C ASP A 54 -42.83 13.49 6.28
N VAL A 55 -41.50 13.52 6.28
CA VAL A 55 -40.69 13.59 5.06
C VAL A 55 -40.08 12.22 4.76
N LYS A 56 -40.28 11.73 3.55
CA LYS A 56 -39.67 10.51 3.07
C LYS A 56 -38.42 10.83 2.26
N VAL A 57 -37.31 10.18 2.62
CA VAL A 57 -36.02 10.26 1.89
C VAL A 57 -35.52 8.87 1.55
N ASP A 58 -35.02 8.73 0.34
CA ASP A 58 -34.42 7.47 -0.14
C ASP A 58 -32.92 7.72 -0.46
N PHE A 59 -32.08 6.80 -0.03
CA PHE A 59 -30.63 6.84 -0.27
C PHE A 59 -30.21 5.66 -1.15
N ALA A 60 -29.46 5.92 -2.21
CA ALA A 60 -28.89 4.91 -3.09
C ALA A 60 -27.36 4.91 -2.93
N LEU A 61 -26.85 4.09 -2.01
CA LEU A 61 -25.42 4.00 -1.77
C LEU A 61 -24.73 3.28 -2.92
N ALA A 62 -23.69 3.89 -3.48
CA ALA A 62 -22.81 3.25 -4.45
C ALA A 62 -21.85 2.30 -3.75
N VAL A 63 -21.56 1.17 -4.36
CA VAL A 63 -20.52 0.26 -3.87
C VAL A 63 -19.20 1.03 -3.89
N ASP A 64 -18.66 1.27 -2.73
CA ASP A 64 -17.29 1.72 -2.57
C ASP A 64 -16.47 0.47 -2.29
N ALA A 65 -15.62 0.10 -3.25
CA ALA A 65 -14.56 -0.81 -2.92
C ALA A 65 -13.77 -0.12 -1.81
N ILE A 66 -14.03 -0.49 -0.55
CA ILE A 66 -13.19 -0.07 0.55
C ILE A 66 -11.79 -0.48 0.11
N THR A 67 -11.02 0.47 -0.38
CA THR A 67 -9.59 0.40 -0.28
C THR A 67 -9.37 0.39 1.22
N LEU A 68 -9.37 -0.81 1.80
CA LEU A 68 -8.80 -1.00 3.13
C LEU A 68 -7.45 -0.32 3.02
N THR A 69 -7.32 0.85 3.62
CA THR A 69 -6.03 1.47 3.80
C THR A 69 -5.21 0.38 4.43
N ASP A 70 -4.26 -0.16 3.67
CA ASP A 70 -3.52 -1.36 4.03
C ASP A 70 -3.31 -1.41 5.53
N VAL A 71 -3.76 -2.48 6.16
CA VAL A 71 -3.15 -2.94 7.39
C VAL A 71 -1.78 -3.46 6.97
N GLU A 72 -0.92 -2.55 6.53
CA GLU A 72 0.48 -2.86 6.36
C GLU A 72 0.98 -3.39 7.69
N VAL A 73 1.68 -4.49 7.65
CA VAL A 73 2.45 -4.98 8.79
C VAL A 73 3.54 -3.93 9.04
N LEU A 74 3.15 -2.87 9.73
CA LEU A 74 3.93 -1.65 9.95
C LEU A 74 5.19 -1.88 10.80
N ALA A 75 5.34 -3.06 11.37
CA ALA A 75 6.48 -3.37 12.25
C ALA A 75 7.84 -3.28 11.53
N SER A 76 7.88 -3.47 10.22
CA SER A 76 9.12 -3.43 9.41
C SER A 76 9.22 -2.20 8.49
N ARG A 77 8.25 -1.29 8.54
CA ARG A 77 8.16 -0.14 7.65
C ARG A 77 8.24 1.19 8.39
N ALA A 78 8.99 2.13 7.85
CA ALA A 78 9.01 3.49 8.35
C ALA A 78 7.76 4.25 7.88
N SER A 79 7.20 5.07 8.75
CA SER A 79 6.11 6.01 8.48
C SER A 79 6.60 7.44 8.70
N GLU A 80 5.79 8.43 8.37
CA GLU A 80 6.09 9.85 8.62
C GLU A 80 6.38 10.15 10.11
N LYS A 81 5.88 9.33 11.01
CA LYS A 81 6.13 9.44 12.46
C LYS A 81 7.43 8.78 12.91
N THR A 82 8.09 8.04 12.03
CA THR A 82 9.34 7.33 12.35
C THR A 82 10.51 8.27 12.08
N PRO A 83 11.41 8.53 13.03
CA PRO A 83 12.53 9.45 12.85
C PRO A 83 13.67 8.82 12.03
N VAL A 84 13.36 8.27 10.88
CA VAL A 84 14.29 7.59 9.97
C VAL A 84 14.08 8.11 8.56
N ALA A 85 15.18 8.42 7.86
CA ALA A 85 15.10 8.80 6.45
C ALA A 85 14.73 7.58 5.60
N TYR A 86 13.61 7.64 4.91
CA TYR A 86 13.16 6.59 4.01
C TYR A 86 12.72 7.13 2.65
N THR A 87 12.66 6.26 1.68
CA THR A 87 12.08 6.52 0.34
C THR A 87 11.24 5.31 -0.04
N THR A 88 10.05 5.56 -0.57
CA THR A 88 9.18 4.51 -1.10
C THR A 88 9.11 4.68 -2.61
N VAL A 89 9.47 3.63 -3.34
CA VAL A 89 9.34 3.53 -4.80
C VAL A 89 8.07 2.74 -5.08
N GLY A 90 7.10 3.37 -5.74
CA GLY A 90 5.83 2.74 -6.07
C GLY A 90 5.91 1.86 -7.31
N LYS A 91 4.83 1.11 -7.55
CA LYS A 91 4.75 0.14 -8.67
C LYS A 91 4.97 0.80 -10.04
N GLU A 92 4.29 1.92 -10.31
CA GLU A 92 4.41 2.62 -11.58
C GLU A 92 5.85 3.07 -11.86
N GLU A 93 6.52 3.56 -10.83
CA GLU A 93 7.91 4.00 -10.92
C GLU A 93 8.86 2.82 -11.16
N MET A 94 8.59 1.68 -10.53
CA MET A 94 9.34 0.44 -10.78
C MET A 94 9.14 -0.05 -12.21
N GLU A 95 7.92 -0.09 -12.71
CA GLU A 95 7.60 -0.53 -14.07
C GLU A 95 8.29 0.31 -15.15
N LEU A 96 8.41 1.64 -14.93
CA LEU A 96 9.10 2.54 -15.84
C LEU A 96 10.61 2.32 -15.88
N ARG A 97 11.22 1.90 -14.78
CA ARG A 97 12.67 1.91 -14.61
C ARG A 97 13.30 0.54 -14.74
N LEU A 98 12.56 -0.49 -14.39
CA LEU A 98 13.15 -1.79 -14.21
C LEU A 98 13.39 -2.52 -15.53
N GLY A 99 12.44 -2.47 -16.47
CA GLY A 99 12.52 -3.31 -17.65
C GLY A 99 12.70 -4.78 -17.26
N SER A 100 13.69 -5.43 -17.85
CA SER A 100 14.10 -6.81 -17.52
C SER A 100 15.24 -6.88 -16.50
N GLN A 101 15.56 -5.77 -15.83
CA GLN A 101 16.69 -5.68 -14.89
C GLN A 101 16.28 -6.19 -13.49
N ASP A 102 17.29 -6.51 -12.69
CA ASP A 102 17.09 -6.89 -11.29
C ASP A 102 16.51 -5.74 -10.46
N ILE A 103 15.71 -6.08 -9.46
CA ILE A 103 15.02 -5.13 -8.56
C ILE A 103 15.89 -3.97 -8.05
N PRO A 104 17.15 -4.20 -7.60
CA PRO A 104 18.00 -3.11 -7.14
C PRO A 104 18.21 -1.98 -8.15
N MET A 105 18.17 -2.28 -9.44
CA MET A 105 18.41 -1.29 -10.49
C MET A 105 17.35 -0.19 -10.53
N ALA A 106 16.11 -0.51 -10.17
CA ALA A 106 15.03 0.48 -10.05
C ALA A 106 15.29 1.53 -8.96
N LEU A 107 16.19 1.23 -8.02
CA LEU A 107 16.47 2.09 -6.86
C LEU A 107 17.63 3.07 -7.08
N ASN A 108 18.30 3.06 -8.24
CA ASN A 108 19.45 3.94 -8.50
C ASN A 108 19.14 5.44 -8.44
N THR A 109 17.88 5.82 -8.54
CA THR A 109 17.43 7.21 -8.36
C THR A 109 17.13 7.57 -6.91
N THR A 110 17.13 6.56 -6.02
CA THR A 110 16.91 6.77 -4.59
C THR A 110 18.18 7.37 -3.96
N PRO A 111 18.07 8.47 -3.20
CA PRO A 111 19.22 9.07 -2.57
C PRO A 111 20.01 8.08 -1.70
N SER A 112 21.34 8.09 -1.80
CA SER A 112 22.26 7.23 -1.06
C SER A 112 22.15 5.73 -1.39
N VAL A 113 21.50 5.37 -2.48
CA VAL A 113 21.45 4.02 -3.04
C VAL A 113 22.31 3.97 -4.30
N TYR A 114 23.09 2.93 -4.43
CA TYR A 114 23.89 2.64 -5.62
C TYR A 114 23.74 1.16 -5.96
N ALA A 115 23.16 0.87 -7.08
CA ALA A 115 23.00 -0.50 -7.59
C ALA A 115 23.75 -0.69 -8.89
N THR A 116 24.36 -1.85 -9.05
CA THR A 116 25.13 -2.24 -10.25
C THR A 116 24.69 -3.61 -10.71
N GLN A 117 24.61 -3.77 -12.02
CA GLN A 117 24.54 -5.10 -12.62
C GLN A 117 25.91 -5.79 -12.56
N GLN A 118 25.89 -7.08 -12.31
CA GLN A 118 27.08 -7.93 -12.38
C GLN A 118 26.95 -8.88 -13.56
N GLY A 119 28.06 -9.20 -14.21
CA GLY A 119 28.10 -10.24 -15.22
C GLY A 119 27.40 -9.96 -16.56
N GLY A 120 26.95 -8.74 -16.82
CA GLY A 120 26.46 -8.31 -18.14
C GLY A 120 25.07 -8.79 -18.54
N GLY A 121 24.22 -9.12 -17.57
CA GLY A 121 22.86 -9.56 -17.85
C GLY A 121 21.91 -9.41 -16.67
N ALA A 122 20.77 -10.06 -16.74
CA ALA A 122 19.84 -10.23 -15.63
C ALA A 122 20.44 -11.21 -14.60
N GLY A 123 20.16 -10.95 -13.36
CA GLY A 123 20.65 -11.70 -12.20
C GLY A 123 21.93 -11.12 -11.59
N ASP A 124 22.03 -11.27 -10.28
CA ASP A 124 23.19 -10.89 -9.47
C ASP A 124 23.52 -9.40 -9.42
N ALA A 125 22.53 -8.54 -9.56
CA ALA A 125 22.71 -7.14 -9.23
C ALA A 125 23.21 -6.97 -7.79
N ARG A 126 23.91 -5.88 -7.54
CA ARG A 126 24.41 -5.52 -6.22
C ARG A 126 23.85 -4.20 -5.80
N ILE A 127 23.51 -4.10 -4.51
CA ILE A 127 23.03 -2.85 -3.92
C ILE A 127 23.94 -2.40 -2.79
N ASN A 128 24.24 -1.11 -2.77
CA ASN A 128 24.90 -0.44 -1.66
C ASN A 128 23.97 0.68 -1.17
N ILE A 129 23.83 0.77 0.14
CA ILE A 129 23.07 1.86 0.78
C ILE A 129 24.03 2.60 1.72
N ARG A 130 24.19 3.91 1.52
CA ARG A 130 25.14 4.75 2.28
C ARG A 130 26.58 4.22 2.28
N GLY A 131 27.01 3.60 1.18
CA GLY A 131 28.32 2.99 1.05
C GLY A 131 28.47 1.59 1.66
N PHE A 132 27.46 1.11 2.40
CA PHE A 132 27.45 -0.25 2.90
C PHE A 132 26.95 -1.22 1.82
N ASN A 133 27.68 -2.33 1.63
CA ASN A 133 27.29 -3.37 0.70
C ASN A 133 26.05 -4.14 1.20
N GLN A 134 25.42 -4.91 0.33
CA GLN A 134 24.17 -5.60 0.64
C GLN A 134 24.23 -6.60 1.81
N ARG A 135 25.41 -7.06 2.21
CA ARG A 135 25.57 -7.91 3.41
C ARG A 135 25.21 -7.18 4.70
N ASN A 136 25.33 -5.85 4.67
CA ASN A 136 25.03 -4.96 5.80
C ASN A 136 23.71 -4.22 5.63
N VAL A 137 22.89 -4.64 4.67
CA VAL A 137 21.57 -4.12 4.38
C VAL A 137 20.56 -5.26 4.57
N ALA A 138 19.57 -5.07 5.43
CA ALA A 138 18.50 -6.03 5.56
C ALA A 138 17.58 -5.95 4.35
N VAL A 139 17.57 -6.96 3.51
CA VAL A 139 16.65 -7.10 2.38
C VAL A 139 15.50 -7.99 2.81
N MET A 140 14.27 -7.51 2.65
CA MET A 140 13.08 -8.19 3.12
C MET A 140 12.01 -8.26 2.02
N ILE A 141 11.23 -9.32 2.05
CA ILE A 141 9.97 -9.43 1.31
C ILE A 141 8.85 -9.59 2.35
N ASN A 142 7.92 -8.64 2.37
CA ASN A 142 6.84 -8.59 3.36
C ASN A 142 7.34 -8.69 4.82
N GLY A 143 8.47 -8.06 5.11
CA GLY A 143 9.10 -8.09 6.43
C GLY A 143 9.92 -9.34 6.74
N VAL A 144 9.95 -10.33 5.86
CA VAL A 144 10.75 -11.56 6.04
C VAL A 144 12.14 -11.35 5.43
N PRO A 145 13.24 -11.48 6.19
CA PRO A 145 14.59 -11.34 5.69
C PRO A 145 14.93 -12.36 4.62
N GLN A 146 15.63 -11.91 3.57
CA GLN A 146 16.04 -12.71 2.42
C GLN A 146 17.56 -12.84 2.30
N ASN A 147 18.30 -12.19 3.19
CA ASN A 147 19.75 -12.32 3.21
C ASN A 147 20.14 -13.75 3.55
N ASP A 148 21.05 -14.31 2.77
CA ASP A 148 21.62 -15.63 3.01
C ASP A 148 22.26 -15.70 4.40
N MET A 149 21.99 -16.78 5.13
CA MET A 149 22.41 -16.91 6.53
C MET A 149 23.90 -17.18 6.68
N GLU A 150 24.55 -17.70 5.65
CA GLU A 150 25.98 -18.01 5.68
C GLU A 150 26.84 -16.78 5.38
N ASN A 151 26.48 -16.04 4.33
CA ASN A 151 27.32 -14.98 3.80
C ASN A 151 26.67 -13.58 3.74
N GLY A 152 25.38 -13.49 4.07
CA GLY A 152 24.61 -12.24 4.07
C GLY A 152 24.24 -11.70 2.68
N TRP A 153 24.54 -12.41 1.61
CA TRP A 153 24.20 -11.99 0.26
C TRP A 153 22.72 -12.21 -0.08
N VAL A 154 22.25 -11.46 -1.04
CA VAL A 154 20.99 -11.75 -1.75
C VAL A 154 21.33 -12.04 -3.20
N TYR A 155 20.96 -13.21 -3.66
CA TYR A 155 21.12 -13.64 -5.06
C TYR A 155 19.85 -13.27 -5.81
N TRP A 156 19.90 -12.17 -6.53
CA TRP A 156 18.71 -11.57 -7.16
C TRP A 156 18.12 -12.46 -8.25
N SER A 157 18.92 -13.31 -8.87
CA SER A 157 18.46 -14.34 -9.80
C SER A 157 17.44 -15.31 -9.19
N ASN A 158 17.43 -15.48 -7.87
CA ASN A 158 16.42 -16.30 -7.19
C ASN A 158 15.07 -15.58 -7.05
N TRP A 159 15.03 -14.28 -7.32
CA TRP A 159 13.88 -13.42 -7.11
C TRP A 159 13.33 -12.83 -8.41
N ASP A 160 13.61 -13.46 -9.54
CA ASP A 160 13.03 -13.10 -10.82
C ASP A 160 11.50 -13.15 -10.72
N GLY A 161 10.86 -12.11 -11.27
CA GLY A 161 9.40 -11.98 -11.21
C GLY A 161 8.83 -11.37 -9.92
N VAL A 162 9.61 -11.23 -8.83
CA VAL A 162 9.12 -10.55 -7.62
C VAL A 162 8.79 -9.09 -7.92
N ALA A 163 9.51 -8.45 -8.82
CA ALA A 163 9.21 -7.09 -9.26
C ALA A 163 7.83 -6.94 -9.89
N ASP A 164 7.36 -7.96 -10.59
CA ASP A 164 6.04 -7.94 -11.26
C ASP A 164 4.88 -7.99 -10.27
N VAL A 165 5.10 -8.61 -9.11
CA VAL A 165 4.12 -8.72 -8.03
C VAL A 165 4.34 -7.71 -6.90
N ALA A 166 5.45 -6.97 -6.92
CA ALA A 166 5.72 -5.93 -5.93
C ALA A 166 4.79 -4.73 -6.11
N GLN A 167 4.26 -4.22 -5.02
CA GLN A 167 3.45 -3.00 -4.98
C GLN A 167 4.31 -1.77 -4.68
N SER A 168 5.30 -1.96 -3.83
CA SER A 168 6.24 -0.90 -3.48
C SER A 168 7.52 -1.48 -2.89
N ILE A 169 8.58 -0.69 -2.98
CA ILE A 169 9.84 -0.96 -2.30
C ILE A 169 10.13 0.22 -1.39
N GLN A 170 10.26 -0.04 -0.10
CA GLN A 170 10.70 0.98 0.84
C GLN A 170 12.16 0.77 1.20
N VAL A 171 12.96 1.82 1.01
CA VAL A 171 14.36 1.87 1.42
C VAL A 171 14.48 2.80 2.62
N GLN A 172 14.91 2.27 3.76
CA GLN A 172 15.23 3.04 4.96
C GLN A 172 16.75 3.18 5.03
N ARG A 173 17.21 4.39 5.28
CA ARG A 173 18.62 4.74 5.29
C ARG A 173 19.11 4.94 6.72
N GLY A 174 20.07 4.13 7.13
CA GLY A 174 20.64 4.17 8.48
C GLY A 174 20.19 3.02 9.34
N LEU A 175 20.51 3.08 10.61
CA LEU A 175 20.08 2.08 11.59
C LEU A 175 18.55 2.02 11.53
N SER A 176 18.04 0.89 11.09
CA SER A 176 16.60 0.68 11.15
C SER A 176 16.21 0.63 12.63
N ALA A 177 15.24 1.43 12.96
CA ALA A 177 14.74 1.58 14.31
C ALA A 177 13.97 0.34 14.76
N VAL A 178 14.33 -0.88 14.41
CA VAL A 178 13.48 -1.99 14.83
C VAL A 178 14.23 -3.31 14.88
N ASN A 179 13.96 -4.05 15.87
CA ASN A 179 13.95 -5.49 16.19
C ASN A 179 14.19 -6.48 15.02
N LEU A 180 15.02 -6.11 14.04
CA LEU A 180 15.39 -6.99 12.94
C LEU A 180 16.60 -7.81 13.38
N ALA A 181 16.45 -9.13 13.37
CA ALA A 181 17.54 -10.07 13.64
C ALA A 181 18.64 -10.05 12.56
N THR A 182 18.42 -9.31 11.48
CA THR A 182 19.33 -9.24 10.33
C THR A 182 20.21 -7.99 10.42
N PRO A 183 21.52 -8.10 10.08
CA PRO A 183 22.41 -6.94 10.03
C PRO A 183 21.86 -5.84 9.12
N SER A 184 21.68 -4.64 9.66
CA SER A 184 21.05 -3.52 8.93
C SER A 184 21.76 -2.18 9.15
N ILE A 185 23.08 -2.20 9.37
CA ILE A 185 23.87 -0.99 9.61
C ILE A 185 23.76 0.00 8.43
N GLY A 186 23.73 -0.50 7.22
CA GLY A 186 23.58 0.32 6.00
C GLY A 186 22.16 0.86 5.83
N GLY A 187 21.18 0.10 6.26
CA GLY A 187 19.76 0.37 6.10
C GLY A 187 18.95 -0.88 5.83
N THR A 188 17.69 -0.68 5.47
CA THR A 188 16.80 -1.78 5.12
C THR A 188 16.13 -1.51 3.76
N MET A 189 15.87 -2.57 3.03
CA MET A 189 15.08 -2.60 1.81
C MET A 189 13.93 -3.58 2.02
N ASN A 190 12.69 -3.10 2.01
CA ASN A 190 11.51 -3.95 2.16
C ASN A 190 10.65 -3.91 0.90
N ILE A 191 10.49 -5.05 0.27
CA ILE A 191 9.63 -5.27 -0.90
C ILE A 191 8.27 -5.72 -0.38
N ILE A 192 7.24 -4.97 -0.74
CA ILE A 192 5.87 -5.28 -0.36
C ILE A 192 5.12 -5.86 -1.55
N THR A 193 4.55 -7.03 -1.36
CA THR A 193 3.65 -7.67 -2.32
C THR A 193 2.26 -7.77 -1.70
N ASP A 194 1.23 -7.33 -2.43
CA ASP A 194 -0.15 -7.41 -1.96
C ASP A 194 -1.04 -7.98 -3.08
N PRO A 195 -1.38 -9.26 -3.00
CA PRO A 195 -2.20 -9.89 -4.02
C PRO A 195 -3.65 -9.38 -4.04
N THR A 196 -4.11 -8.72 -2.98
CA THR A 196 -5.50 -8.24 -2.89
C THR A 196 -5.75 -7.00 -3.75
N ARG A 197 -4.70 -6.30 -4.14
CA ARG A 197 -4.76 -5.10 -4.99
C ARG A 197 -4.82 -5.39 -6.49
N TYR A 198 -4.69 -6.64 -6.88
CA TYR A 198 -4.75 -7.01 -8.29
C TYR A 198 -6.18 -7.34 -8.70
N GLU A 199 -6.60 -6.78 -9.83
CA GLU A 199 -7.80 -7.24 -10.50
C GLU A 199 -7.61 -8.66 -11.01
N LYS A 200 -8.70 -9.44 -11.01
CA LYS A 200 -8.69 -10.79 -11.53
C LYS A 200 -8.38 -10.79 -13.03
N GLY A 201 -7.25 -11.33 -13.40
CA GLY A 201 -6.81 -11.33 -14.80
C GLY A 201 -5.45 -11.99 -14.98
N GLY A 202 -4.90 -11.82 -16.18
CA GLY A 202 -3.54 -12.23 -16.53
C GLY A 202 -2.83 -11.10 -17.26
N ARG A 203 -1.52 -10.98 -17.06
CA ARG A 203 -0.66 -10.01 -17.74
C ARG A 203 0.40 -10.76 -18.53
N TYR A 204 0.54 -10.40 -19.79
CA TYR A 204 1.67 -10.82 -20.63
C TYR A 204 2.50 -9.59 -20.99
N LYS A 205 3.81 -9.66 -20.75
CA LYS A 205 4.76 -8.59 -21.03
C LYS A 205 5.86 -9.15 -21.95
N GLN A 206 6.17 -8.44 -23.02
CA GLN A 206 7.29 -8.75 -23.90
C GLN A 206 8.08 -7.48 -24.14
N GLU A 207 9.38 -7.55 -23.92
CA GLU A 207 10.28 -6.42 -24.10
C GLU A 207 11.29 -6.73 -25.20
N PHE A 208 11.59 -5.70 -25.98
CA PHE A 208 12.65 -5.76 -27.00
C PHE A 208 13.61 -4.60 -26.71
N GLY A 209 14.89 -4.91 -26.67
CA GLY A 209 15.93 -3.92 -26.41
C GLY A 209 17.10 -4.07 -27.39
N ALA A 210 17.86 -2.99 -27.55
CA ALA A 210 19.10 -2.98 -28.30
C ALA A 210 20.28 -2.75 -27.34
N GLY A 211 21.34 -3.51 -27.48
CA GLY A 211 22.61 -3.23 -26.80
C GLY A 211 22.84 -3.92 -25.46
N GLY A 212 22.53 -5.19 -25.34
CA GLY A 212 23.00 -5.98 -24.19
C GLY A 212 21.92 -6.45 -23.23
N PHE A 213 20.82 -6.80 -23.79
CA PHE A 213 19.87 -7.70 -23.09
C PHE A 213 20.37 -9.13 -23.21
#